data_8d497c60dd2a5a362fbb3a7519291a10
#
_entry.id   8d497c60dd2a5a362fbb3a7519291a10
#
_cell.length_a   1.000
_cell.length_b   1.000
_cell.length_c   1.000
_cell.angle_alpha   90.00
_cell.angle_beta   90.00
_cell.angle_gamma   90.00
#
_symmetry.space_group_name_H-M   'P 1'
#
loop_
_entity.id
_entity.type
_entity.pdbx_description
1 polymer ?
#
loop_
_entity_poly.entity_id
_entity_poly.type
_entity_poly.pdbx_seq_one_letter_code
_entity_poly.pdbx_strand_id
1 'polypeptide(L)'
;MRQMRIAVINEVSAKQKNQDILLALDGHGHEILNLGMRNDPSLPELTYIHTGLMSAILLNAGAADFVVGGCGTGQGYLNAVLQYPNVVCGLISGPLDAWLFTQINGGNCISLPLNQGYGWAADANLRFVFDRIFSVERGCGYPESRKESQQQSRAILEGISQAAHKPFFEILDAIPQEIVTRVVNFPIIQ
;
A
#
# COMPACT_ATOMS: atom_id res chain seq x y z
N MET A 1 14.90 -12.45 5.18
CA MET A 1 14.50 -11.47 4.12
C MET A 1 15.29 -10.18 4.29
N ARG A 2 15.47 -9.39 3.20
CA ARG A 2 16.10 -8.06 3.29
C ARG A 2 15.17 -7.13 4.11
N GLN A 3 15.76 -6.28 4.95
CA GLN A 3 15.03 -5.21 5.63
C GLN A 3 14.42 -4.25 4.60
N MET A 4 13.16 -3.89 4.76
CA MET A 4 12.42 -2.96 3.91
C MET A 4 12.03 -1.72 4.71
N ARG A 5 11.82 -0.60 3.99
CA ARG A 5 11.11 0.57 4.50
C ARG A 5 9.64 0.44 4.12
N ILE A 6 8.78 0.32 5.12
CA ILE A 6 7.33 0.12 4.94
C ILE A 6 6.60 1.39 5.36
N ALA A 7 5.93 2.03 4.42
CA ALA A 7 5.09 3.19 4.71
C ALA A 7 3.68 2.74 5.10
N VAL A 8 3.18 3.22 6.23
CA VAL A 8 1.79 3.04 6.68
C VAL A 8 1.01 4.31 6.37
N ILE A 9 0.00 4.20 5.51
CA ILE A 9 -0.73 5.34 4.94
C ILE A 9 -2.24 5.10 5.03
N ASN A 10 -2.80 5.37 6.22
CA ASN A 10 -4.24 5.35 6.43
C ASN A 10 -4.89 6.63 5.90
N GLU A 11 -6.11 6.54 5.37
CA GLU A 11 -6.95 7.70 5.09
C GLU A 11 -7.87 8.05 6.27
N VAL A 12 -8.62 9.16 6.18
CA VAL A 12 -9.38 9.73 7.30
C VAL A 12 -10.40 8.78 7.92
N SER A 13 -11.11 7.94 7.14
CA SER A 13 -12.13 7.03 7.65
C SER A 13 -11.55 5.86 8.44
N ALA A 14 -10.25 5.60 8.27
CA ALA A 14 -9.54 4.49 8.89
C ALA A 14 -8.47 4.95 9.90
N LYS A 15 -8.41 6.23 10.24
CA LYS A 15 -7.38 6.80 11.12
C LYS A 15 -7.28 6.14 12.50
N GLN A 16 -8.40 5.65 13.03
CA GLN A 16 -8.45 4.96 14.32
C GLN A 16 -7.77 3.58 14.31
N LYS A 17 -7.57 2.98 13.11
CA LYS A 17 -6.94 1.68 12.93
C LYS A 17 -5.42 1.76 12.75
N ASN A 18 -4.87 2.96 12.72
CA ASN A 18 -3.43 3.16 12.52
C ASN A 18 -2.59 2.40 13.56
N GLN A 19 -2.95 2.50 14.85
CA GLN A 19 -2.22 1.82 15.92
C GLN A 19 -2.27 0.29 15.78
N ASP A 20 -3.40 -0.28 15.39
CA ASP A 20 -3.54 -1.73 15.20
C ASP A 20 -2.63 -2.23 14.08
N ILE A 21 -2.49 -1.44 13.00
CA ILE A 21 -1.58 -1.75 11.88
C ILE A 21 -0.13 -1.71 12.36
N LEU A 22 0.27 -0.69 13.12
CA LEU A 22 1.63 -0.58 13.65
C LEU A 22 1.99 -1.74 14.57
N LEU A 23 1.09 -2.10 15.49
CA LEU A 23 1.26 -3.26 16.39
C LEU A 23 1.34 -4.59 15.62
N ALA A 24 0.54 -4.72 14.56
CA ALA A 24 0.58 -5.93 13.73
C ALA A 24 1.85 -6.04 12.89
N LEU A 25 2.48 -4.91 12.52
CA LEU A 25 3.77 -4.88 11.80
C LEU A 25 4.98 -5.08 12.72
N ASP A 26 4.82 -4.84 14.02
CA ASP A 26 5.92 -4.96 14.97
C ASP A 26 6.51 -6.37 15.00
N GLY A 27 7.83 -6.45 15.16
CA GLY A 27 8.56 -7.72 15.22
C GLY A 27 8.88 -8.38 13.88
N HIS A 28 8.48 -7.82 12.73
CA HIS A 28 8.85 -8.33 11.39
C HIS A 28 10.24 -7.87 10.90
N GLY A 29 10.94 -7.01 11.67
CA GLY A 29 12.31 -6.58 11.36
C GLY A 29 12.44 -5.58 10.22
N HIS A 30 11.38 -4.83 9.93
CA HIS A 30 11.33 -3.78 8.92
C HIS A 30 11.35 -2.38 9.56
N GLU A 31 11.78 -1.38 8.79
CA GLU A 31 11.66 0.03 9.16
C GLU A 31 10.24 0.52 8.83
N ILE A 32 9.54 1.08 9.82
CA ILE A 32 8.16 1.54 9.64
C ILE A 32 8.10 3.06 9.57
N LEU A 33 7.59 3.56 8.45
CA LEU A 33 7.33 4.98 8.21
C LEU A 33 5.83 5.25 8.37
N ASN A 34 5.41 5.77 9.51
CA ASN A 34 4.00 6.08 9.79
C ASN A 34 3.63 7.47 9.26
N LEU A 35 3.19 7.56 8.01
CA LEU A 35 3.03 8.81 7.27
C LEU A 35 1.57 9.21 6.99
N GLY A 36 0.61 8.30 7.16
CA GLY A 36 -0.80 8.57 6.91
C GLY A 36 -1.54 9.18 8.10
N MET A 37 -2.87 9.16 8.00
CA MET A 37 -3.75 9.60 9.08
C MET A 37 -3.62 8.69 10.29
N ARG A 38 -3.59 9.31 11.46
CA ARG A 38 -3.67 8.68 12.78
C ARG A 38 -4.75 9.39 13.60
N ASN A 39 -5.08 8.86 14.75
CA ASN A 39 -6.13 9.43 15.60
C ASN A 39 -5.65 10.69 16.32
N ASP A 40 -5.35 11.73 15.55
CA ASP A 40 -4.91 13.05 15.98
C ASP A 40 -5.83 14.11 15.34
N PRO A 41 -6.64 14.83 16.14
CA PRO A 41 -7.58 15.82 15.62
C PRO A 41 -6.90 17.09 15.06
N SER A 42 -5.62 17.30 15.33
CA SER A 42 -4.86 18.45 14.81
C SER A 42 -4.42 18.25 13.35
N LEU A 43 -4.42 17.01 12.86
CA LEU A 43 -4.00 16.71 11.51
C LEU A 43 -5.06 17.11 10.49
N PRO A 44 -4.67 17.74 9.37
CA PRO A 44 -5.58 17.99 8.26
C PRO A 44 -6.03 16.66 7.65
N GLU A 45 -7.31 16.56 7.29
CA GLU A 45 -7.84 15.31 6.74
C GLU A 45 -7.24 14.96 5.38
N LEU A 46 -6.83 13.70 5.23
CA LEU A 46 -6.44 13.08 3.97
C LEU A 46 -7.48 12.05 3.55
N THR A 47 -8.09 12.27 2.39
CA THR A 47 -8.95 11.27 1.74
C THR A 47 -8.09 10.24 0.99
N TYR A 48 -8.73 9.19 0.47
CA TYR A 48 -8.04 8.17 -0.35
C TYR A 48 -7.34 8.75 -1.60
N ILE A 49 -7.78 9.90 -2.13
CA ILE A 49 -7.11 10.59 -3.24
C ILE A 49 -5.71 11.07 -2.79
N HIS A 50 -5.64 11.72 -1.63
CA HIS A 50 -4.37 12.22 -1.08
C HIS A 50 -3.44 11.07 -0.67
N THR A 51 -3.98 10.05 0.00
CA THR A 51 -3.18 8.91 0.46
C THR A 51 -2.71 8.03 -0.71
N GLY A 52 -3.50 7.94 -1.79
CA GLY A 52 -3.07 7.31 -3.04
C GLY A 52 -1.88 8.03 -3.67
N LEU A 53 -1.94 9.37 -3.77
CA LEU A 53 -0.83 10.19 -4.28
C LEU A 53 0.41 10.07 -3.36
N MET A 54 0.25 10.17 -2.04
CA MET A 54 1.34 10.02 -1.09
C MET A 54 2.08 8.69 -1.27
N SER A 55 1.33 7.60 -1.41
CA SER A 55 1.88 6.27 -1.66
C SER A 55 2.67 6.21 -2.97
N ALA A 56 2.13 6.80 -4.03
CA ALA A 56 2.78 6.87 -5.32
C ALA A 56 4.08 7.69 -5.29
N ILE A 57 4.10 8.81 -4.58
CA ILE A 57 5.31 9.63 -4.38
C ILE A 57 6.40 8.78 -3.72
N LEU A 58 6.08 8.11 -2.61
CA LEU A 58 7.07 7.33 -1.85
C LEU A 58 7.63 6.16 -2.66
N LEU A 59 6.79 5.46 -3.41
CA LEU A 59 7.22 4.34 -4.25
C LEU A 59 8.04 4.81 -5.46
N ASN A 60 7.61 5.88 -6.15
CA ASN A 60 8.32 6.39 -7.33
C ASN A 60 9.64 7.10 -6.96
N ALA A 61 9.71 7.74 -5.80
CA ALA A 61 10.94 8.33 -5.28
C ALA A 61 11.89 7.29 -4.65
N GLY A 62 11.47 6.02 -4.53
CA GLY A 62 12.24 5.00 -3.83
C GLY A 62 12.41 5.29 -2.33
N ALA A 63 11.52 6.08 -1.73
CA ALA A 63 11.53 6.40 -0.30
C ALA A 63 10.90 5.29 0.56
N ALA A 64 10.02 4.47 -0.02
CA ALA A 64 9.50 3.25 0.57
C ALA A 64 9.65 2.07 -0.38
N ASP A 65 9.89 0.88 0.17
CA ASP A 65 9.99 -0.37 -0.58
C ASP A 65 8.62 -1.08 -0.65
N PHE A 66 7.73 -0.77 0.30
CA PHE A 66 6.38 -1.33 0.39
C PHE A 66 5.44 -0.33 1.08
N VAL A 67 4.17 -0.31 0.64
CA VAL A 67 3.14 0.55 1.24
C VAL A 67 1.99 -0.30 1.78
N VAL A 68 1.64 -0.05 3.03
CA VAL A 68 0.42 -0.53 3.69
C VAL A 68 -0.55 0.62 3.74
N GLY A 69 -1.49 0.64 2.82
CA GLY A 69 -2.54 1.64 2.75
C GLY A 69 -3.93 1.06 3.04
N GLY A 70 -4.93 1.91 2.97
CA GLY A 70 -6.31 1.47 3.11
C GLY A 70 -7.27 2.59 3.47
N CYS A 71 -8.54 2.26 3.37
CA CYS A 71 -9.66 3.11 3.74
C CYS A 71 -10.77 2.25 4.35
N GLY A 72 -11.95 2.81 4.56
CA GLY A 72 -13.07 2.06 5.14
C GLY A 72 -13.37 0.74 4.43
N THR A 73 -13.44 0.74 3.11
CA THR A 73 -13.67 -0.46 2.27
C THR A 73 -12.43 -0.99 1.57
N GLY A 74 -11.32 -0.26 1.61
CA GLY A 74 -10.14 -0.53 0.80
C GLY A 74 -10.27 -0.16 -0.68
N GLN A 75 -11.49 -0.04 -1.22
CA GLN A 75 -11.73 0.16 -2.64
C GLN A 75 -11.30 1.55 -3.14
N GLY A 76 -11.64 2.61 -2.36
CA GLY A 76 -11.29 3.98 -2.73
C GLY A 76 -9.78 4.18 -2.80
N TYR A 77 -9.05 3.70 -1.80
CA TYR A 77 -7.60 3.76 -1.79
C TYR A 77 -6.98 2.94 -2.95
N LEU A 78 -7.46 1.70 -3.16
CA LEU A 78 -7.02 0.86 -4.28
C LEU A 78 -7.16 1.58 -5.63
N ASN A 79 -8.35 2.13 -5.89
CA ASN A 79 -8.60 2.85 -7.14
C ASN A 79 -7.70 4.08 -7.29
N ALA A 80 -7.48 4.82 -6.20
CA ALA A 80 -6.66 6.02 -6.24
C ALA A 80 -5.19 5.72 -6.50
N VAL A 81 -4.62 4.72 -5.80
CA VAL A 81 -3.19 4.42 -5.91
C VAL A 81 -2.82 3.78 -7.25
N LEU A 82 -3.74 3.00 -7.86
CA LEU A 82 -3.55 2.38 -9.17
C LEU A 82 -3.59 3.37 -10.36
N GLN A 83 -3.91 4.65 -10.12
CA GLN A 83 -3.82 5.68 -11.15
C GLN A 83 -2.37 6.09 -11.47
N TYR A 84 -1.39 5.62 -10.69
CA TYR A 84 0.00 6.05 -10.80
C TYR A 84 0.91 4.91 -11.28
N PRO A 85 1.97 5.24 -12.06
CA PRO A 85 2.95 4.27 -12.52
C PRO A 85 3.73 3.66 -11.35
N ASN A 86 4.34 2.50 -11.60
CA ASN A 86 5.18 1.76 -10.65
C ASN A 86 4.47 1.33 -9.36
N VAL A 87 3.14 1.30 -9.37
CA VAL A 87 2.32 0.81 -8.26
C VAL A 87 1.62 -0.48 -8.67
N VAL A 88 1.85 -1.53 -7.90
CA VAL A 88 1.13 -2.79 -8.00
C VAL A 88 0.46 -3.03 -6.66
N CYS A 89 -0.84 -2.75 -6.59
CA CYS A 89 -1.63 -2.79 -5.36
C CYS A 89 -2.71 -3.86 -5.41
N GLY A 90 -2.87 -4.60 -4.32
CA GLY A 90 -3.94 -5.58 -4.13
C GLY A 90 -4.85 -5.22 -2.96
N LEU A 91 -6.15 -5.52 -3.09
CA LEU A 91 -7.08 -5.52 -1.96
C LEU A 91 -6.83 -6.77 -1.14
N ILE A 92 -6.51 -6.61 0.13
CA ILE A 92 -6.18 -7.70 1.03
C ILE A 92 -7.21 -7.76 2.16
N SER A 93 -8.08 -8.75 2.11
CA SER A 93 -9.13 -8.96 3.11
C SER A 93 -8.76 -10.01 4.16
N GLY A 94 -7.73 -10.80 3.90
CA GLY A 94 -7.29 -11.84 4.82
C GLY A 94 -5.93 -12.45 4.46
N PRO A 95 -5.46 -13.40 5.29
CA PRO A 95 -4.12 -13.99 5.14
C PRO A 95 -3.92 -14.75 3.82
N LEU A 96 -4.97 -15.37 3.27
CA LEU A 96 -4.88 -16.07 2.00
C LEU A 96 -4.66 -15.11 0.83
N ASP A 97 -5.40 -13.97 0.80
CA ASP A 97 -5.19 -12.92 -0.20
C ASP A 97 -3.76 -12.40 -0.13
N ALA A 98 -3.27 -12.14 1.10
CA ALA A 98 -1.92 -11.65 1.34
C ALA A 98 -0.85 -12.61 0.79
N TRP A 99 -0.98 -13.88 1.07
CA TRP A 99 -0.04 -14.91 0.64
C TRP A 99 -0.03 -15.11 -0.88
N LEU A 100 -1.21 -15.16 -1.51
CA LEU A 100 -1.35 -15.32 -2.96
C LEU A 100 -0.86 -14.07 -3.70
N PHE A 101 -1.29 -12.88 -3.28
CA PHE A 101 -0.91 -11.63 -3.89
C PHE A 101 0.61 -11.42 -3.86
N THR A 102 1.24 -11.71 -2.73
CA THR A 102 2.70 -11.58 -2.60
C THR A 102 3.43 -12.47 -3.57
N GLN A 103 3.05 -13.73 -3.72
CA GLN A 103 3.73 -14.68 -4.60
C GLN A 103 3.41 -14.45 -6.08
N ILE A 104 2.14 -14.26 -6.42
CA ILE A 104 1.70 -14.22 -7.82
C ILE A 104 1.93 -12.84 -8.42
N ASN A 105 1.44 -11.80 -7.74
CA ASN A 105 1.48 -10.43 -8.25
C ASN A 105 2.78 -9.70 -7.90
N GLY A 106 3.41 -10.07 -6.77
CA GLY A 106 4.65 -9.47 -6.32
C GLY A 106 4.52 -7.96 -6.08
N GLY A 107 3.35 -7.51 -5.61
CA GLY A 107 3.03 -6.11 -5.47
C GLY A 107 3.89 -5.37 -4.45
N ASN A 108 3.96 -4.06 -4.58
CA ASN A 108 4.66 -3.15 -3.68
C ASN A 108 3.72 -2.31 -2.81
N CYS A 109 2.42 -2.58 -2.91
CA CYS A 109 1.38 -1.87 -2.18
C CYS A 109 0.23 -2.81 -1.83
N ILE A 110 -0.39 -2.63 -0.67
CA ILE A 110 -1.64 -3.29 -0.32
C ILE A 110 -2.68 -2.28 0.12
N SER A 111 -3.94 -2.61 -0.15
CA SER A 111 -5.11 -1.87 0.33
C SER A 111 -5.90 -2.71 1.31
N LEU A 112 -6.07 -2.21 2.54
CA LEU A 112 -6.80 -2.89 3.60
C LEU A 112 -8.23 -2.32 3.74
N PRO A 113 -9.28 -3.18 3.83
CA PRO A 113 -10.65 -2.77 4.13
C PRO A 113 -10.82 -2.60 5.66
N LEU A 114 -10.45 -1.44 6.20
CA LEU A 114 -10.26 -1.24 7.63
C LEU A 114 -11.55 -1.00 8.44
N ASN A 115 -12.70 -0.78 7.78
CA ASN A 115 -14.00 -0.70 8.44
C ASN A 115 -14.98 -1.79 7.97
N GLN A 116 -14.66 -2.47 6.88
CA GLN A 116 -15.47 -3.57 6.37
C GLN A 116 -14.97 -4.89 6.95
N GLY A 117 -15.82 -5.57 7.73
CA GLY A 117 -15.43 -6.79 8.41
C GLY A 117 -14.42 -6.60 9.55
N TYR A 118 -14.21 -5.37 9.99
CA TYR A 118 -13.31 -5.03 11.09
C TYR A 118 -14.09 -5.08 12.42
N GLY A 119 -13.98 -6.20 13.10
CA GLY A 119 -14.68 -6.45 14.35
C GLY A 119 -13.79 -7.14 15.38
N TRP A 120 -14.37 -8.05 16.16
CA TRP A 120 -13.63 -8.84 17.15
C TRP A 120 -12.47 -9.59 16.51
N ALA A 121 -11.28 -9.49 17.10
CA ALA A 121 -10.01 -10.08 16.62
C ALA A 121 -9.52 -9.56 15.24
N ALA A 122 -9.94 -8.37 14.79
CA ALA A 122 -9.48 -7.79 13.54
C ALA A 122 -8.00 -7.41 13.59
N ASP A 123 -7.48 -7.00 14.77
CA ASP A 123 -6.06 -6.79 15.06
C ASP A 123 -5.24 -8.07 14.85
N ALA A 124 -5.74 -9.22 15.34
CA ALA A 124 -5.11 -10.52 15.11
C ALA A 124 -5.11 -10.90 13.61
N ASN A 125 -6.21 -10.60 12.89
CA ASN A 125 -6.25 -10.83 11.44
C ASN A 125 -5.21 -9.99 10.69
N LEU A 126 -4.98 -8.73 11.08
CA LEU A 126 -3.90 -7.90 10.52
C LEU A 126 -2.53 -8.56 10.75
N ARG A 127 -2.28 -9.08 11.93
CA ARG A 127 -1.04 -9.81 12.22
C ARG A 127 -0.86 -10.99 11.28
N PHE A 128 -1.89 -11.83 11.11
CA PHE A 128 -1.84 -12.97 10.19
C PHE A 128 -1.64 -12.54 8.72
N VAL A 129 -2.21 -11.40 8.31
CA VAL A 129 -1.97 -10.82 6.98
C VAL A 129 -0.49 -10.51 6.79
N PHE A 130 0.13 -9.78 7.73
CA PHE A 130 1.55 -9.41 7.62
C PHE A 130 2.49 -10.62 7.76
N ASP A 131 2.18 -11.57 8.63
CA ASP A 131 2.90 -12.84 8.71
C ASP A 131 2.94 -13.54 7.35
N ARG A 132 1.86 -13.49 6.56
CA ARG A 132 1.80 -14.10 5.24
C ARG A 132 2.52 -13.31 4.17
N ILE A 133 2.41 -11.98 4.18
CA ILE A 133 3.17 -11.11 3.26
C ILE A 133 4.67 -11.35 3.41
N PHE A 134 5.16 -11.41 4.65
CA PHE A 134 6.60 -11.52 4.93
C PHE A 134 7.12 -12.96 5.03
N SER A 135 6.27 -13.98 4.85
CA SER A 135 6.71 -15.39 4.88
C SER A 135 7.20 -15.93 3.55
N VAL A 136 6.99 -15.22 2.45
CA VAL A 136 7.29 -15.68 1.09
C VAL A 136 8.00 -14.61 0.27
N GLU A 137 8.74 -15.05 -0.75
CA GLU A 137 9.38 -14.14 -1.69
C GLU A 137 8.36 -13.50 -2.64
N ARG A 138 8.47 -12.19 -2.80
CA ARG A 138 7.59 -11.43 -3.70
C ARG A 138 7.78 -11.86 -5.15
N GLY A 139 6.68 -12.24 -5.80
CA GLY A 139 6.68 -12.63 -7.21
C GLY A 139 7.36 -13.96 -7.50
N CYS A 140 7.54 -14.81 -6.49
CA CYS A 140 8.10 -16.15 -6.71
C CYS A 140 7.20 -17.05 -7.56
N GLY A 141 5.89 -16.80 -7.57
CA GLY A 141 4.88 -17.58 -8.30
C GLY A 141 4.26 -18.70 -7.48
N TYR A 142 2.98 -19.01 -7.76
CA TYR A 142 2.23 -20.12 -7.14
C TYR A 142 1.07 -20.59 -8.05
N PRO A 143 0.83 -21.91 -8.19
CA PRO A 143 1.72 -23.01 -7.80
C PRO A 143 3.01 -23.03 -8.63
N GLU A 144 3.99 -23.84 -8.27
CA GLU A 144 5.30 -23.88 -8.96
C GLU A 144 5.14 -24.09 -10.49
N SER A 145 4.16 -24.90 -10.91
CA SER A 145 3.84 -25.13 -12.33
C SER A 145 3.40 -23.87 -13.10
N ARG A 146 3.04 -22.79 -12.41
CA ARG A 146 2.59 -21.51 -13.01
C ARG A 146 3.60 -20.39 -12.84
N LYS A 147 4.67 -20.60 -12.11
CA LYS A 147 5.69 -19.61 -11.75
C LYS A 147 6.19 -18.81 -12.96
N GLU A 148 6.70 -19.50 -13.96
CA GLU A 148 7.27 -18.87 -15.15
C GLU A 148 6.25 -17.98 -15.87
N SER A 149 5.04 -18.50 -16.12
CA SER A 149 3.97 -17.75 -16.79
C SER A 149 3.50 -16.53 -15.99
N GLN A 150 3.51 -16.60 -14.65
CA GLN A 150 3.15 -15.48 -13.79
C GLN A 150 4.25 -14.41 -13.77
N GLN A 151 5.51 -14.81 -13.78
CA GLN A 151 6.65 -13.87 -13.87
C GLN A 151 6.66 -13.16 -15.23
N GLN A 152 6.39 -13.87 -16.34
CA GLN A 152 6.21 -13.26 -17.66
C GLN A 152 5.04 -12.28 -17.69
N SER A 153 3.89 -12.63 -17.10
CA SER A 153 2.73 -11.76 -17.02
C SER A 153 3.03 -10.45 -16.25
N ARG A 154 3.80 -10.53 -15.17
CA ARG A 154 4.24 -9.34 -14.42
C ARG A 154 5.10 -8.41 -15.27
N ALA A 155 6.08 -8.96 -16.00
CA ALA A 155 6.92 -8.17 -16.90
C ALA A 155 6.10 -7.49 -18.02
N ILE A 156 5.12 -8.19 -18.58
CA ILE A 156 4.21 -7.64 -19.58
C ILE A 156 3.38 -6.48 -18.97
N LEU A 157 2.80 -6.69 -17.78
CA LEU A 157 2.01 -5.65 -17.09
C LEU A 157 2.85 -4.41 -16.74
N GLU A 158 4.11 -4.59 -16.37
CA GLU A 158 5.04 -3.49 -16.15
C GLU A 158 5.27 -2.68 -17.44
N GLY A 159 5.51 -3.35 -18.56
CA GLY A 159 5.63 -2.70 -19.88
C GLY A 159 4.35 -1.97 -20.29
N ILE A 160 3.18 -2.54 -20.04
CA ILE A 160 1.88 -1.88 -20.28
C ILE A 160 1.73 -0.64 -19.39
N SER A 161 2.09 -0.73 -18.11
CA SER A 161 2.04 0.41 -17.20
C SER A 161 2.94 1.55 -17.68
N GLN A 162 4.16 1.24 -18.12
CA GLN A 162 5.08 2.24 -18.69
C GLN A 162 4.54 2.91 -19.96
N ALA A 163 3.84 2.16 -20.80
CA ALA A 163 3.24 2.67 -22.03
C ALA A 163 1.96 3.49 -21.79
N ALA A 164 1.19 3.16 -20.73
CA ALA A 164 -0.10 3.76 -20.43
C ALA A 164 0.00 5.01 -19.56
N HIS A 165 1.10 5.22 -18.83
CA HIS A 165 1.29 6.36 -17.96
C HIS A 165 2.29 7.36 -18.53
N LYS A 166 2.08 8.63 -18.18
CA LYS A 166 3.12 9.66 -18.32
C LYS A 166 4.24 9.41 -17.30
N PRO A 167 5.45 9.97 -17.51
CA PRO A 167 6.46 10.05 -16.47
C PRO A 167 5.89 10.64 -15.17
N PHE A 168 6.26 10.09 -14.03
CA PHE A 168 5.60 10.42 -12.76
C PHE A 168 5.63 11.93 -12.42
N PHE A 169 6.74 12.62 -12.71
CA PHE A 169 6.84 14.07 -12.48
C PHE A 169 5.86 14.86 -13.36
N GLU A 170 5.65 14.46 -14.61
CA GLU A 170 4.65 15.10 -15.48
C GLU A 170 3.23 14.88 -14.98
N ILE A 171 2.95 13.76 -14.29
CA ILE A 171 1.67 13.53 -13.64
C ILE A 171 1.49 14.52 -12.49
N LEU A 172 2.52 14.75 -11.66
CA LEU A 172 2.44 15.71 -10.55
C LEU A 172 2.15 17.14 -11.03
N ASP A 173 2.70 17.52 -12.19
CA ASP A 173 2.45 18.84 -12.79
C ASP A 173 1.04 18.96 -13.40
N ALA A 174 0.45 17.84 -13.83
CA ALA A 174 -0.81 17.81 -14.54
C ALA A 174 -2.05 17.65 -13.66
N ILE A 175 -1.92 17.09 -12.45
CA ILE A 175 -3.04 16.90 -11.52
C ILE A 175 -3.36 18.20 -10.76
N PRO A 176 -4.57 18.32 -10.11
CA PRO A 176 -4.92 19.51 -9.34
C PRO A 176 -3.88 19.79 -8.23
N GLN A 177 -3.28 20.99 -8.27
CA GLN A 177 -2.16 21.36 -7.40
C GLN A 177 -2.55 21.46 -5.92
N GLU A 178 -3.83 21.63 -5.60
CA GLU A 178 -4.34 21.55 -4.23
C GLU A 178 -4.12 20.16 -3.61
N ILE A 179 -4.23 19.07 -4.41
CA ILE A 179 -4.00 17.70 -3.96
C ILE A 179 -2.51 17.51 -3.66
N VAL A 180 -1.63 17.95 -4.57
CA VAL A 180 -0.18 17.88 -4.40
C VAL A 180 0.24 18.67 -3.15
N THR A 181 -0.22 19.90 -3.04
CA THR A 181 0.09 20.80 -1.90
C THR A 181 -0.38 20.19 -0.58
N ARG A 182 -1.57 19.58 -0.54
CA ARG A 182 -2.09 18.92 0.67
C ARG A 182 -1.20 17.76 1.10
N VAL A 183 -0.72 16.97 0.17
CA VAL A 183 0.15 15.81 0.45
C VAL A 183 1.54 16.24 0.89
N VAL A 184 2.17 17.16 0.17
CA VAL A 184 3.55 17.60 0.44
C VAL A 184 3.65 18.35 1.77
N ASN A 185 2.62 19.11 2.14
CA ASN A 185 2.60 19.87 3.40
C ASN A 185 1.94 19.10 4.57
N PHE A 186 1.64 17.80 4.38
CA PHE A 186 1.08 17.01 5.48
C PHE A 186 2.12 16.82 6.59
N PRO A 187 1.76 17.10 7.86
CA PRO A 187 2.71 17.03 8.97
C PRO A 187 3.19 15.59 9.20
N ILE A 188 4.45 15.31 8.86
CA ILE A 188 5.13 14.06 9.20
C ILE A 188 5.79 14.28 10.56
N ILE A 189 5.32 13.58 11.59
CA ILE A 189 6.00 13.54 12.87
C ILE A 189 7.09 12.47 12.74
N GLN A 190 8.33 12.93 12.89
CA GLN A 190 9.52 12.09 13.04
C GLN A 190 9.49 11.34 14.36
#